data_77c0e319b1dfb299d96e023413640340
#
_entry.id   77c0e319b1dfb299d96e023413640340
#
_cell.length_a   1.000
_cell.length_b   1.000
_cell.length_c   1.000
_cell.angle_alpha   90.00
_cell.angle_beta   90.00
_cell.angle_gamma   90.00
#
_symmetry.space_group_name_H-M   'P 1'
#
loop_
_entity.id
_entity.type
_entity.pdbx_description
1 polymer ?
#
loop_
_entity_poly.entity_id
_entity_poly.type
_entity_poly.pdbx_seq_one_letter_code
_entity_poly.pdbx_strand_id
1 'polypeptide(L)'
;MLSRFLIICLSNICIFSTYANAREPHSLLSISTNDQNNLALLNQPSTWSLDNLNKAEWSDNLEKGYLPVYSKLQVLLSRHYSSSGAIDGSLGLNTVKAISAFQIMKGLSGDGILDANTWHLLNEDT
;
A
#
# COMPACT_ATOMS: atom_id res chain seq x y z
N MET A 1 -7.24 27.90 -63.47
CA MET A 1 -6.12 27.17 -62.84
C MET A 1 -5.98 27.38 -61.35
N LEU A 2 -6.45 28.48 -60.82
CA LEU A 2 -6.38 28.72 -59.37
C LEU A 2 -7.32 27.84 -58.55
N SER A 3 -8.45 27.41 -59.12
CA SER A 3 -9.43 26.62 -58.38
C SER A 3 -8.96 25.18 -58.03
N ARG A 4 -8.07 24.62 -58.83
CA ARG A 4 -7.56 23.26 -58.56
C ARG A 4 -6.52 23.18 -57.45
N PHE A 5 -5.76 24.25 -57.23
CA PHE A 5 -4.79 24.35 -56.13
C PHE A 5 -5.47 24.50 -54.76
N LEU A 6 -6.59 25.22 -54.74
CA LEU A 6 -7.35 25.43 -53.52
C LEU A 6 -7.99 24.12 -52.99
N ILE A 7 -8.46 23.28 -53.93
CA ILE A 7 -9.09 22.00 -53.56
C ILE A 7 -8.07 20.97 -53.02
N ILE A 8 -6.84 21.00 -53.55
CA ILE A 8 -5.79 20.10 -53.09
C ILE A 8 -5.28 20.51 -51.69
N CYS A 9 -5.21 21.81 -51.42
CA CYS A 9 -4.87 22.27 -50.05
C CYS A 9 -5.96 21.92 -49.06
N LEU A 10 -7.23 22.02 -49.41
CA LEU A 10 -8.31 21.64 -48.51
C LEU A 10 -8.37 20.15 -48.23
N SER A 11 -8.05 19.30 -49.22
CA SER A 11 -7.98 17.83 -49.00
C SER A 11 -6.80 17.42 -48.12
N ASN A 12 -5.66 18.12 -48.19
CA ASN A 12 -4.51 17.84 -47.31
C ASN A 12 -4.75 18.27 -45.86
N ILE A 13 -5.48 19.39 -45.66
CA ILE A 13 -5.86 19.80 -44.33
C ILE A 13 -6.86 18.82 -43.69
N CYS A 14 -7.79 18.28 -44.46
CA CYS A 14 -8.70 17.25 -43.96
C CYS A 14 -7.99 15.94 -43.60
N ILE A 15 -6.96 15.55 -44.37
CA ILE A 15 -6.19 14.34 -44.08
C ILE A 15 -5.35 14.52 -42.79
N PHE A 16 -4.78 15.72 -42.58
CA PHE A 16 -4.05 16.00 -41.34
C PHE A 16 -4.97 16.08 -40.12
N SER A 17 -6.19 16.58 -40.27
CA SER A 17 -7.16 16.64 -39.18
C SER A 17 -7.64 15.26 -38.75
N THR A 18 -7.80 14.32 -39.68
CA THR A 18 -8.20 12.96 -39.33
C THR A 18 -7.06 12.14 -38.73
N TYR A 19 -5.80 12.44 -39.09
CA TYR A 19 -4.65 11.78 -38.47
C TYR A 19 -4.33 12.30 -37.05
N ALA A 20 -4.60 13.57 -36.78
CA ALA A 20 -4.44 14.14 -35.44
C ALA A 20 -5.49 13.60 -34.45
N ASN A 21 -6.67 13.23 -34.94
CA ASN A 21 -7.74 12.65 -34.10
C ASN A 21 -7.58 11.14 -33.86
N ALA A 22 -6.71 10.45 -34.58
CA ALA A 22 -6.51 9.01 -34.44
C ALA A 22 -5.48 8.64 -33.36
N ARG A 23 -4.81 9.60 -32.75
CA ARG A 23 -3.85 9.41 -31.64
C ARG A 23 -3.89 10.57 -30.68
N GLU A 24 -5.04 10.87 -30.16
CA GLU A 24 -5.08 11.41 -28.81
C GLU A 24 -4.50 10.31 -27.92
N PRO A 25 -3.31 10.50 -27.30
CA PRO A 25 -2.99 9.72 -26.14
C PRO A 25 -4.17 9.96 -25.20
N HIS A 26 -4.84 8.88 -24.83
CA HIS A 26 -5.96 8.90 -23.90
C HIS A 26 -5.83 10.09 -22.98
N SER A 27 -6.80 10.99 -23.12
CA SER A 27 -6.89 12.24 -22.39
C SER A 27 -6.17 12.08 -21.05
N LEU A 28 -5.11 12.84 -20.90
CA LEU A 28 -4.62 13.13 -19.56
C LEU A 28 -5.87 13.47 -18.78
N LEU A 29 -6.27 12.53 -17.95
CA LEU A 29 -7.37 12.59 -17.05
C LEU A 29 -7.62 14.05 -16.71
N SER A 30 -8.77 14.57 -17.09
CA SER A 30 -9.29 15.78 -16.45
C SER A 30 -9.37 15.42 -14.98
N ILE A 31 -8.32 15.75 -14.24
CA ILE A 31 -8.26 15.54 -12.80
C ILE A 31 -9.40 16.36 -12.24
N SER A 32 -10.47 15.68 -11.92
CA SER A 32 -11.63 16.24 -11.25
C SER A 32 -11.16 16.90 -9.96
N THR A 33 -11.88 17.91 -9.48
CA THR A 33 -11.60 18.53 -8.18
C THR A 33 -11.57 17.51 -7.03
N ASN A 34 -12.22 16.35 -7.18
CA ASN A 34 -12.10 15.23 -6.27
C ASN A 34 -10.71 14.54 -6.33
N ASP A 35 -10.01 14.63 -7.46
CA ASP A 35 -8.68 14.05 -7.62
C ASP A 35 -7.60 14.90 -6.94
N GLN A 36 -7.84 16.20 -6.74
CA GLN A 36 -6.94 17.07 -5.97
C GLN A 36 -6.87 16.64 -4.49
N ASN A 37 -7.98 16.16 -3.93
CA ASN A 37 -8.00 15.62 -2.58
C ASN A 37 -7.26 14.26 -2.51
N ASN A 38 -7.34 13.46 -3.58
CA ASN A 38 -6.59 12.20 -3.68
C ASN A 38 -5.08 12.44 -3.87
N LEU A 39 -4.69 13.48 -4.64
CA LEU A 39 -3.29 13.90 -4.76
C LEU A 39 -2.72 14.44 -3.43
N ALA A 40 -3.52 15.12 -2.63
CA ALA A 40 -3.14 15.55 -1.29
C ALA A 40 -2.95 14.37 -0.36
N LEU A 41 -3.74 13.30 -0.50
CA LEU A 41 -3.56 12.04 0.22
C LEU A 41 -2.29 11.29 -0.21
N LEU A 42 -1.93 11.33 -1.49
CA LEU A 42 -0.68 10.73 -1.99
C LEU A 42 0.57 11.50 -1.54
N ASN A 43 0.45 12.79 -1.25
CA ASN A 43 1.52 13.63 -0.71
C ASN A 43 1.57 13.65 0.82
N GLN A 44 0.64 13.00 1.52
CA GLN A 44 0.78 12.74 2.95
C GLN A 44 2.00 11.84 3.16
N PRO A 45 2.85 12.11 4.16
CA PRO A 45 3.89 11.17 4.52
C PRO A 45 3.21 9.83 4.77
N SER A 46 3.47 8.88 3.87
CA SER A 46 2.87 7.56 3.95
C SER A 46 3.15 6.98 5.32
N THR A 47 2.10 6.65 6.07
CA THR A 47 2.23 5.91 7.34
C THR A 47 2.99 4.59 7.09
N TRP A 48 2.97 4.11 5.85
CA TRP A 48 3.64 2.92 5.34
C TRP A 48 4.99 3.27 4.70
N SER A 49 5.97 3.61 5.50
CA SER A 49 7.37 3.77 5.09
C SER A 49 8.25 2.76 5.83
N LEU A 50 9.40 2.41 5.27
CA LEU A 50 10.37 1.53 5.94
C LEU A 50 10.82 2.11 7.28
N ASP A 51 10.95 3.43 7.36
CA ASP A 51 11.32 4.12 8.60
C ASP A 51 10.24 3.97 9.67
N ASN A 52 8.97 4.20 9.31
CA ASN A 52 7.84 4.00 10.21
C ASN A 52 7.66 2.54 10.63
N LEU A 53 7.90 1.60 9.71
CA LEU A 53 7.84 0.18 10.00
C LEU A 53 8.91 -0.23 11.03
N ASN A 54 10.16 0.22 10.82
CA ASN A 54 11.27 -0.11 11.70
C ASN A 54 11.12 0.53 13.08
N LYS A 55 10.59 1.77 13.14
CA LYS A 55 10.34 2.51 14.37
C LYS A 55 9.03 2.14 15.08
N ALA A 56 8.21 1.30 14.44
CA ALA A 56 6.92 0.91 15.02
C ALA A 56 7.16 0.14 16.33
N GLU A 57 6.48 0.57 17.39
CA GLU A 57 6.52 -0.03 18.71
C GLU A 57 5.12 -0.40 19.17
N TRP A 58 5.03 -1.45 19.94
CA TRP A 58 3.79 -1.88 20.55
C TRP A 58 3.39 -0.93 21.69
N SER A 59 2.08 -0.72 21.87
CA SER A 59 1.49 -0.04 23.03
C SER A 59 0.13 -0.66 23.35
N ASP A 60 -0.32 -0.52 24.60
CA ASP A 60 -1.61 -1.06 25.07
C ASP A 60 -2.83 -0.47 24.34
N ASN A 61 -2.69 0.69 23.71
CA ASN A 61 -3.78 1.44 23.09
C ASN A 61 -3.67 1.49 21.56
N LEU A 62 -3.18 0.43 20.93
CA LEU A 62 -3.14 0.34 19.48
C LEU A 62 -4.53 0.35 18.86
N GLU A 63 -4.71 1.20 17.85
CA GLU A 63 -5.95 1.26 17.10
C GLU A 63 -6.18 -0.03 16.30
N LYS A 64 -7.45 -0.34 16.06
CA LYS A 64 -7.81 -1.43 15.14
C LYS A 64 -7.62 -0.98 13.70
N GLY A 65 -7.18 -1.90 12.86
CA GLY A 65 -7.02 -1.65 11.42
C GLY A 65 -5.68 -2.11 10.90
N TYR A 66 -5.23 -1.45 9.84
CA TYR A 66 -3.96 -1.75 9.18
C TYR A 66 -2.89 -0.79 9.70
N LEU A 67 -1.96 -1.28 10.49
CA LEU A 67 -0.92 -0.47 11.11
C LEU A 67 0.48 -1.03 10.81
N PRO A 68 1.51 -0.16 10.70
CA PRO A 68 2.90 -0.58 10.53
C PRO A 68 3.39 -1.53 11.63
N VAL A 69 2.95 -1.33 12.87
CA VAL A 69 3.30 -2.19 14.01
C VAL A 69 2.82 -3.63 13.81
N TYR A 70 1.65 -3.84 13.20
CA TYR A 70 1.17 -5.20 12.91
C TYR A 70 1.95 -5.86 11.78
N SER A 71 2.42 -5.10 10.77
CA SER A 71 3.34 -5.64 9.77
C SER A 71 4.68 -6.03 10.40
N LYS A 72 5.25 -5.18 11.28
CA LYS A 72 6.47 -5.52 12.04
C LYS A 72 6.26 -6.79 12.86
N LEU A 73 5.15 -6.89 13.59
CA LEU A 73 4.74 -8.07 14.34
C LEU A 73 4.73 -9.32 13.46
N GLN A 74 4.06 -9.27 12.30
CA GLN A 74 3.96 -10.41 11.38
C GLN A 74 5.32 -10.84 10.83
N VAL A 75 6.23 -9.89 10.57
CA VAL A 75 7.61 -10.18 10.19
C VAL A 75 8.37 -10.86 11.33
N LEU A 76 8.26 -10.34 12.55
CA LEU A 76 8.92 -10.91 13.73
C LEU A 76 8.42 -12.34 14.00
N LEU A 77 7.10 -12.55 14.00
CA LEU A 77 6.49 -13.88 14.13
C LEU A 77 7.02 -14.86 13.07
N SER A 78 7.15 -14.41 11.82
CA SER A 78 7.68 -15.23 10.73
C SER A 78 9.15 -15.60 10.96
N ARG A 79 9.98 -14.71 11.50
CA ARG A 79 11.37 -15.00 11.88
C ARG A 79 11.47 -16.05 12.98
N HIS A 80 10.51 -16.06 13.88
CA HIS A 80 10.39 -17.04 14.96
C HIS A 80 9.61 -18.31 14.56
N TYR A 81 9.50 -18.62 13.26
CA TYR A 81 8.81 -19.80 12.73
C TYR A 81 7.32 -19.89 13.07
N SER A 82 6.70 -18.76 13.43
CA SER A 82 5.29 -18.66 13.79
C SER A 82 4.54 -17.73 12.83
N SER A 83 4.67 -18.02 11.52
CA SER A 83 4.11 -17.13 10.48
C SER A 83 2.59 -17.05 10.52
N SER A 84 2.06 -15.83 10.41
CA SER A 84 0.63 -15.57 10.18
C SER A 84 0.18 -15.77 8.72
N GLY A 85 1.12 -16.08 7.80
CA GLY A 85 0.89 -16.11 6.36
C GLY A 85 1.16 -14.76 5.72
N ALA A 86 0.13 -14.07 5.24
CA ALA A 86 0.29 -12.76 4.62
C ALA A 86 0.75 -11.69 5.62
N ILE A 87 1.69 -10.85 5.19
CA ILE A 87 2.12 -9.66 5.95
C ILE A 87 1.31 -8.49 5.40
N ASP A 88 0.15 -8.27 5.99
CA ASP A 88 -0.84 -7.28 5.55
C ASP A 88 -1.02 -6.11 6.53
N GLY A 89 -0.34 -6.14 7.67
CA GLY A 89 -0.46 -5.11 8.70
C GLY A 89 -1.76 -5.17 9.50
N SER A 90 -2.47 -6.30 9.46
CA SER A 90 -3.74 -6.50 10.16
C SER A 90 -3.59 -7.49 11.31
N LEU A 91 -4.22 -7.19 12.45
CA LEU A 91 -4.33 -8.13 13.56
C LEU A 91 -5.54 -9.04 13.35
N GLY A 92 -5.48 -9.87 12.30
CA GLY A 92 -6.52 -10.85 11.98
C GLY A 92 -6.37 -12.17 12.74
N LEU A 93 -7.33 -13.09 12.53
CA LEU A 93 -7.35 -14.37 13.22
C LEU A 93 -6.06 -15.20 13.03
N ASN A 94 -5.46 -15.16 11.85
CA ASN A 94 -4.22 -15.88 11.59
C ASN A 94 -3.05 -15.28 12.38
N THR A 95 -2.98 -13.96 12.51
CA THR A 95 -1.98 -13.29 13.34
C THR A 95 -2.15 -13.64 14.81
N VAL A 96 -3.39 -13.67 15.32
CA VAL A 96 -3.69 -14.11 16.70
C VAL A 96 -3.24 -15.55 16.94
N LYS A 97 -3.49 -16.48 16.01
CA LYS A 97 -3.01 -17.86 16.09
C LYS A 97 -1.48 -17.96 16.07
N ALA A 98 -0.83 -17.12 15.26
CA ALA A 98 0.62 -17.06 15.19
C ALA A 98 1.23 -16.53 16.51
N ILE A 99 0.62 -15.50 17.13
CA ILE A 99 1.01 -15.03 18.47
C ILE A 99 0.89 -16.18 19.49
N SER A 100 -0.26 -16.85 19.53
CA SER A 100 -0.49 -18.00 20.44
C SER A 100 0.56 -19.10 20.25
N ALA A 101 0.87 -19.47 19.03
CA ALA A 101 1.90 -20.47 18.74
C ALA A 101 3.30 -20.02 19.21
N PHE A 102 3.67 -18.76 18.95
CA PHE A 102 4.91 -18.17 19.45
C PHE A 102 4.98 -18.18 20.98
N GLN A 103 3.92 -17.76 21.65
CA GLN A 103 3.81 -17.76 23.11
C GLN A 103 4.04 -19.18 23.68
N ILE A 104 3.40 -20.19 23.09
CA ILE A 104 3.58 -21.59 23.50
C ILE A 104 5.05 -22.02 23.31
N MET A 105 5.68 -21.68 22.19
CA MET A 105 7.09 -22.00 21.94
C MET A 105 8.02 -21.35 22.97
N LYS A 106 7.67 -20.18 23.47
CA LYS A 106 8.42 -19.46 24.52
C LYS A 106 8.00 -19.83 25.95
N GLY A 107 7.10 -20.80 26.13
CA GLY A 107 6.62 -21.27 27.44
C GLY A 107 5.58 -20.36 28.11
N LEU A 108 4.92 -19.50 27.35
CA LEU A 108 3.84 -18.63 27.82
C LEU A 108 2.47 -19.32 27.67
N SER A 109 1.40 -18.67 28.16
CA SER A 109 0.03 -19.21 28.19
C SER A 109 -0.57 -19.51 26.82
N GLY A 110 -0.07 -18.91 25.73
CA GLY A 110 -0.59 -19.15 24.39
C GLY A 110 -1.99 -18.57 24.17
N ASP A 111 -2.33 -17.46 24.81
CA ASP A 111 -3.64 -16.81 24.71
C ASP A 111 -3.85 -16.04 23.39
N GLY A 112 -2.79 -15.79 22.64
CA GLY A 112 -2.82 -15.03 21.39
C GLY A 112 -2.99 -13.53 21.57
N ILE A 113 -2.86 -13.04 22.80
CA ILE A 113 -2.91 -11.59 23.11
C ILE A 113 -1.50 -11.02 22.98
N LEU A 114 -1.37 -9.99 22.15
CA LEU A 114 -0.11 -9.26 22.05
C LEU A 114 0.02 -8.32 23.26
N ASP A 115 0.94 -8.64 24.14
CA ASP A 115 1.29 -7.86 25.33
C ASP A 115 2.76 -7.41 25.30
N ALA A 116 3.16 -6.59 26.29
CA ALA A 116 4.52 -6.08 26.41
C ALA A 116 5.57 -7.21 26.51
N ASN A 117 5.26 -8.28 27.21
CA ASN A 117 6.18 -9.41 27.38
C ASN A 117 6.35 -10.17 26.07
N THR A 118 5.26 -10.47 25.36
CA THR A 118 5.30 -11.12 24.05
C THR A 118 6.06 -10.24 23.04
N TRP A 119 5.81 -8.92 23.03
CA TRP A 119 6.52 -7.98 22.17
C TRP A 119 8.02 -7.94 22.47
N HIS A 120 8.41 -7.93 23.72
CA HIS A 120 9.82 -7.97 24.13
C HIS A 120 10.51 -9.23 23.64
N LEU A 121 9.93 -10.41 23.89
CA LEU A 121 10.46 -11.69 23.44
C LEU A 121 10.60 -11.83 21.92
N LEU A 122 9.68 -11.17 21.16
CA LEU A 122 9.77 -11.13 19.70
C LEU A 122 10.97 -10.31 19.20
N ASN A 123 11.41 -9.33 19.96
CA ASN A 123 12.52 -8.43 19.61
C ASN A 123 13.89 -8.84 20.18
N GLU A 124 13.95 -9.81 21.12
CA GLU A 124 15.21 -10.24 21.75
C GLU A 124 16.21 -10.87 20.79
N ASP A 125 15.74 -11.55 19.76
CA ASP A 125 16.57 -12.33 18.84
C ASP A 125 16.72 -11.67 17.44
N THR A 126 16.55 -10.35 17.33
CA THR A 126 16.62 -9.59 16.05
C THR A 126 17.83 -8.63 15.99
#